data_b268acabc7f0b38868e30e1a9da389b0
#
_entry.id   b268acabc7f0b38868e30e1a9da389b0
#
_cell.length_a   1.000
_cell.length_b   1.000
_cell.length_c   1.000
_cell.angle_alpha   90.00
_cell.angle_beta   90.00
_cell.angle_gamma   90.00
#
_symmetry.space_group_name_H-M   'P 1'
#
loop_
_entity.id
_entity.type
_entity.pdbx_description
1 polymer ?
#
loop_
_entity_poly.entity_id
_entity_poly.type
_entity_poly.pdbx_seq_one_letter_code
_entity_poly.pdbx_strand_id
1 'polypeptide(L)'
;MLAKRLPGVKIVVSRDRVQGVALLASLGARVAVTDDTFQHRRMARDVDIVLVDATCPFGNGNVIPAGSMREPKSAFGRADLLVITKANQAGPDLLASTREELEKLLDPRKIFTAEIKMESWIEIRNGEERTVSVDHSPKGSFLAFSAIGSPAGFYNFLEQEGISVKAHRTFRDHHIFTQNDINRLVELALSLNVDGFICTEKDLVNLPEGIDLDVPIYIPRIVVKLDDDIGFRTKIMEKLKPNLMVASNGYGEDAIGVVLAKKIKKRFRVADISAFAFVGSGTHYRNEGIRVLSPSIEMPSGGVIKYSILEFIKDLRHGLGGSISSQMSALSSLYSRYRTPVCVGDVYLMASMLWGQGMKPVLVATAKSVHLSGHLSVEQFLLKHRTRFVWTRDAETAEELRAGGVNAEFCGNPVMDLIDKERPEVDVWGQMEGSRVLLLPGSRPRTYDDVKLILDSAKELSVRKKCCFVMVPAPMIDVLKLVENLVGWMFIADKDMLVSDGTKVRIFRGEVAEAAMGAELLIGLGGTANQLCAGLGVPVVSILEKGKLIQKKLLKEAEVLVNADPSELANAAV
;
A
#
# COMPACT_ATOMS: atom_id res chain seq x y z
N MET A 1 -32.11 6.69 9.26
CA MET A 1 -31.86 7.48 8.04
C MET A 1 -30.71 6.92 7.21
N LEU A 2 -29.44 7.00 7.62
CA LEU A 2 -28.30 6.57 6.79
C LEU A 2 -28.40 5.13 6.29
N ALA A 3 -28.85 4.18 7.12
CA ALA A 3 -28.99 2.78 6.71
C ALA A 3 -30.04 2.58 5.58
N LYS A 4 -31.11 3.38 5.56
CA LYS A 4 -32.09 3.40 4.47
C LYS A 4 -31.52 4.01 3.18
N ARG A 5 -30.69 5.07 3.30
CA ARG A 5 -30.09 5.75 2.14
C ARG A 5 -28.93 4.99 1.49
N LEU A 6 -28.21 4.17 2.25
CA LEU A 6 -27.00 3.51 1.83
C LEU A 6 -27.12 1.98 1.97
N PRO A 7 -27.99 1.34 1.19
CA PRO A 7 -28.14 -0.12 1.23
C PRO A 7 -26.80 -0.78 0.84
N GLY A 8 -26.35 -1.74 1.64
CA GLY A 8 -25.06 -2.43 1.45
C GLY A 8 -23.86 -1.78 2.11
N VAL A 9 -23.96 -0.57 2.65
CA VAL A 9 -22.91 0.05 3.48
C VAL A 9 -23.08 -0.38 4.93
N LYS A 10 -21.98 -0.85 5.55
CA LYS A 10 -21.99 -1.22 6.97
C LYS A 10 -22.01 0.04 7.84
N ILE A 11 -23.00 0.16 8.70
CA ILE A 11 -23.14 1.30 9.61
C ILE A 11 -23.05 0.79 11.06
N VAL A 12 -22.17 1.41 11.83
CA VAL A 12 -21.97 1.11 13.25
C VAL A 12 -22.22 2.37 14.06
N VAL A 13 -23.08 2.28 15.05
CA VAL A 13 -23.30 3.33 16.05
C VAL A 13 -22.59 2.93 17.33
N SER A 14 -21.66 3.76 17.82
CA SER A 14 -20.89 3.48 19.01
C SER A 14 -20.58 4.75 19.79
N ARG A 15 -20.66 4.68 21.11
CA ARG A 15 -20.20 5.76 22.02
C ARG A 15 -18.67 5.89 21.99
N ASP A 16 -17.95 4.76 21.94
CA ASP A 16 -16.50 4.73 21.71
C ASP A 16 -16.23 4.55 20.20
N ARG A 17 -15.86 5.64 19.55
CA ARG A 17 -15.59 5.67 18.10
C ARG A 17 -14.43 4.78 17.69
N VAL A 18 -13.43 4.59 18.56
CA VAL A 18 -12.29 3.70 18.29
C VAL A 18 -12.76 2.24 18.20
N GLN A 19 -13.60 1.80 19.14
CA GLN A 19 -14.21 0.47 19.12
C GLN A 19 -15.15 0.32 17.92
N GLY A 20 -15.92 1.37 17.58
CA GLY A 20 -16.78 1.36 16.40
C GLY A 20 -16.00 1.14 15.09
N VAL A 21 -14.88 1.82 14.90
CA VAL A 21 -13.99 1.64 13.74
C VAL A 21 -13.34 0.25 13.76
N ALA A 22 -12.91 -0.24 14.92
CA ALA A 22 -12.35 -1.60 15.04
C ALA A 22 -13.38 -2.67 14.64
N LEU A 23 -14.65 -2.49 15.03
CA LEU A 23 -15.75 -3.38 14.61
C LEU A 23 -15.98 -3.31 13.10
N LEU A 24 -16.00 -2.12 12.49
CA LEU A 24 -16.09 -1.98 11.02
C LEU A 24 -14.96 -2.73 10.31
N ALA A 25 -13.73 -2.60 10.81
CA ALA A 25 -12.58 -3.32 10.26
C ALA A 25 -12.73 -4.85 10.37
N SER A 26 -13.21 -5.37 11.52
CA SER A 26 -13.48 -6.80 11.71
C SER A 26 -14.58 -7.33 10.77
N LEU A 27 -15.52 -6.48 10.40
CA LEU A 27 -16.56 -6.75 9.42
C LEU A 27 -16.07 -6.62 7.97
N GLY A 28 -14.77 -6.35 7.74
CA GLY A 28 -14.13 -6.28 6.43
C GLY A 28 -14.27 -4.92 5.74
N ALA A 29 -14.60 -3.84 6.45
CA ALA A 29 -14.54 -2.49 5.89
C ALA A 29 -13.09 -2.07 5.65
N ARG A 30 -12.78 -1.59 4.44
CA ARG A 30 -11.45 -1.07 4.06
C ARG A 30 -11.31 0.43 4.28
N VAL A 31 -12.42 1.14 4.27
CA VAL A 31 -12.51 2.58 4.55
C VAL A 31 -13.63 2.77 5.56
N ALA A 32 -13.38 3.55 6.60
CA ALA A 32 -14.37 3.97 7.58
C ALA A 32 -14.54 5.49 7.49
N VAL A 33 -15.77 5.94 7.26
CA VAL A 33 -16.16 7.35 7.35
C VAL A 33 -16.77 7.56 8.73
N THR A 34 -16.21 8.50 9.48
CA THR A 34 -16.64 8.77 10.86
C THR A 34 -17.24 10.18 10.96
N ASP A 35 -18.34 10.29 11.64
CA ASP A 35 -19.05 11.55 11.87
C ASP A 35 -18.61 12.19 13.19
N ASP A 36 -18.46 13.52 13.18
CA ASP A 36 -18.13 14.37 14.36
C ASP A 36 -16.87 13.92 15.12
N THR A 37 -15.76 13.70 14.37
CA THR A 37 -14.52 13.14 14.94
C THR A 37 -13.30 14.06 14.88
N PHE A 38 -13.43 15.28 14.37
CA PHE A 38 -12.31 16.21 14.23
C PHE A 38 -11.64 16.54 15.57
N GLN A 39 -12.42 16.64 16.67
CA GLN A 39 -11.92 16.84 18.03
C GLN A 39 -11.47 15.54 18.73
N HIS A 40 -11.71 14.36 18.13
CA HIS A 40 -11.43 13.08 18.75
C HIS A 40 -9.96 12.66 18.56
N ARG A 41 -9.04 13.24 19.36
CA ARG A 41 -7.57 13.07 19.22
C ARG A 41 -7.04 11.65 19.48
N ARG A 42 -7.81 10.77 20.13
CA ARG A 42 -7.42 9.36 20.37
C ARG A 42 -7.49 8.48 19.13
N MET A 43 -8.18 8.92 18.10
CA MET A 43 -8.34 8.17 16.86
C MET A 43 -7.46 8.78 15.76
N ALA A 44 -6.52 7.99 15.23
CA ALA A 44 -5.77 8.37 14.04
C ALA A 44 -6.71 8.34 12.81
N ARG A 45 -6.63 9.38 11.98
CA ARG A 45 -7.40 9.52 10.74
C ARG A 45 -6.44 9.77 9.59
N ASP A 46 -6.77 9.28 8.43
CA ASP A 46 -5.97 9.47 7.21
C ASP A 46 -6.35 10.78 6.51
N VAL A 47 -7.62 11.18 6.63
CA VAL A 47 -8.16 12.43 6.07
C VAL A 47 -9.12 13.07 7.07
N ASP A 48 -8.90 14.33 7.40
CA ASP A 48 -9.83 15.18 8.15
C ASP A 48 -10.53 16.15 7.20
N ILE A 49 -11.84 15.99 7.04
CA ILE A 49 -12.70 16.88 6.26
C ILE A 49 -13.54 17.70 7.24
N VAL A 50 -13.39 19.00 7.21
CA VAL A 50 -14.16 19.91 8.08
C VAL A 50 -15.23 20.62 7.26
N LEU A 51 -16.47 20.63 7.79
CA LEU A 51 -17.61 21.33 7.19
C LEU A 51 -17.81 22.66 7.90
N VAL A 52 -17.98 23.74 7.13
CA VAL A 52 -18.32 25.08 7.62
C VAL A 52 -19.66 25.49 7.02
N ASP A 53 -20.62 25.81 7.86
CA ASP A 53 -21.93 26.28 7.42
C ASP A 53 -21.82 27.74 6.95
N ALA A 54 -22.03 28.02 5.67
CA ALA A 54 -21.90 29.35 5.10
C ALA A 54 -22.90 30.36 5.69
N THR A 55 -24.02 29.91 6.24
CA THR A 55 -25.04 30.80 6.83
C THR A 55 -24.65 31.30 8.25
N CYS A 56 -23.75 30.56 8.92
CA CYS A 56 -23.24 30.93 10.24
C CYS A 56 -21.84 30.33 10.47
N PRO A 57 -20.79 30.80 9.75
CA PRO A 57 -19.52 30.08 9.63
C PRO A 57 -18.73 29.97 10.94
N PHE A 58 -18.81 30.99 11.81
CA PHE A 58 -18.01 31.05 13.03
C PHE A 58 -18.83 31.45 14.26
N GLY A 59 -20.17 31.47 14.16
CA GLY A 59 -21.04 31.97 15.22
C GLY A 59 -20.66 33.41 15.62
N ASN A 60 -20.44 33.65 16.92
CA ASN A 60 -19.94 34.94 17.42
C ASN A 60 -18.40 35.02 17.46
N GLY A 61 -17.68 34.06 16.89
CA GLY A 61 -16.21 34.03 16.85
C GLY A 61 -15.53 33.47 18.10
N ASN A 62 -16.29 33.14 19.13
CA ASN A 62 -15.76 32.67 20.42
C ASN A 62 -15.96 31.15 20.58
N VAL A 63 -15.10 30.55 21.42
CA VAL A 63 -15.18 29.14 21.81
C VAL A 63 -16.11 28.99 23.01
N ILE A 64 -16.72 27.80 23.15
CA ILE A 64 -17.51 27.43 24.33
C ILE A 64 -16.73 27.72 25.62
N PRO A 65 -17.35 28.37 26.67
CA PRO A 65 -18.78 28.69 26.80
C PRO A 65 -19.19 30.08 26.26
N ALA A 66 -18.24 30.90 25.80
CA ALA A 66 -18.51 32.27 25.35
C ALA A 66 -19.10 32.35 23.94
N GLY A 67 -19.06 31.29 23.15
CA GLY A 67 -19.62 31.16 21.82
C GLY A 67 -19.95 29.74 21.46
N SER A 68 -20.23 29.51 20.15
CA SER A 68 -20.68 28.22 19.64
C SER A 68 -19.56 27.32 19.10
N MET A 69 -18.35 27.85 18.90
CA MET A 69 -17.24 27.06 18.38
C MET A 69 -16.70 26.09 19.44
N ARG A 70 -16.39 24.86 19.04
CA ARG A 70 -15.75 23.86 19.90
C ARG A 70 -14.24 24.07 20.04
N GLU A 71 -13.60 24.66 19.05
CA GLU A 71 -12.16 24.97 19.00
C GLU A 71 -11.94 26.34 18.32
N PRO A 72 -10.81 27.00 18.58
CA PRO A 72 -10.49 28.29 17.94
C PRO A 72 -10.29 28.12 16.43
N LYS A 73 -10.46 29.22 15.65
CA LYS A 73 -10.31 29.21 14.19
C LYS A 73 -8.97 28.62 13.71
N SER A 74 -7.89 28.79 14.47
CA SER A 74 -6.58 28.20 14.15
C SER A 74 -6.63 26.67 14.02
N ALA A 75 -7.62 25.99 14.61
CA ALA A 75 -7.81 24.55 14.49
C ALA A 75 -8.11 24.09 13.05
N PHE A 76 -8.66 24.97 12.20
CA PHE A 76 -8.89 24.65 10.78
C PHE A 76 -7.60 24.29 10.03
N GLY A 77 -6.44 24.81 10.45
CA GLY A 77 -5.14 24.46 9.87
C GLY A 77 -4.77 22.98 10.00
N ARG A 78 -5.47 22.20 10.85
CA ARG A 78 -5.29 20.74 10.94
C ARG A 78 -6.12 19.96 9.91
N ALA A 79 -7.11 20.61 9.29
CA ALA A 79 -7.94 19.95 8.28
C ALA A 79 -7.14 19.61 7.03
N ASP A 80 -7.39 18.45 6.47
CA ASP A 80 -6.88 18.10 5.16
C ASP A 80 -7.68 18.74 4.03
N LEU A 81 -9.00 18.78 4.20
CA LEU A 81 -9.94 19.43 3.29
C LEU A 81 -10.99 20.19 4.11
N LEU A 82 -11.52 21.25 3.52
CA LEU A 82 -12.58 22.05 4.09
C LEU A 82 -13.68 22.23 3.04
N VAL A 83 -14.93 22.11 3.46
CA VAL A 83 -16.10 22.31 2.59
C VAL A 83 -16.99 23.38 3.22
N ILE A 84 -17.18 24.50 2.51
CA ILE A 84 -18.15 25.53 2.85
C ILE A 84 -19.51 25.06 2.33
N THR A 85 -20.35 24.59 3.24
CA THR A 85 -21.67 24.03 2.92
C THR A 85 -22.76 25.12 2.89
N LYS A 86 -23.90 24.84 2.26
CA LYS A 86 -25.03 25.76 2.14
C LYS A 86 -24.67 27.10 1.45
N ALA A 87 -23.74 27.05 0.51
CA ALA A 87 -23.28 28.25 -0.19
C ALA A 87 -24.42 29.01 -0.91
N ASN A 88 -25.42 28.28 -1.43
CA ASN A 88 -26.60 28.85 -2.06
C ASN A 88 -27.62 29.46 -1.07
N GLN A 89 -27.43 29.28 0.24
CA GLN A 89 -28.30 29.84 1.28
C GLN A 89 -27.67 31.05 1.98
N ALA A 90 -26.35 31.31 1.75
CA ALA A 90 -25.64 32.46 2.31
C ALA A 90 -25.65 33.61 1.32
N GLY A 91 -25.63 34.85 1.84
CA GLY A 91 -25.40 36.03 1.02
C GLY A 91 -24.01 36.02 0.38
N PRO A 92 -23.85 36.58 -0.86
CA PRO A 92 -22.55 36.56 -1.57
C PRO A 92 -21.40 37.17 -0.77
N ASP A 93 -21.64 38.26 -0.05
CA ASP A 93 -20.61 38.96 0.74
C ASP A 93 -20.16 38.09 1.93
N LEU A 94 -21.10 37.42 2.62
CA LEU A 94 -20.78 36.51 3.72
C LEU A 94 -19.99 35.29 3.24
N LEU A 95 -20.38 34.73 2.10
CA LEU A 95 -19.66 33.62 1.49
C LEU A 95 -18.21 34.02 1.11
N ALA A 96 -18.05 35.16 0.45
CA ALA A 96 -16.74 35.69 0.05
C ALA A 96 -15.84 35.96 1.26
N SER A 97 -16.34 36.66 2.28
CA SER A 97 -15.59 36.95 3.50
C SER A 97 -15.24 35.69 4.29
N THR A 98 -16.14 34.72 4.35
CA THR A 98 -15.90 33.40 4.97
C THR A 98 -14.74 32.67 4.26
N ARG A 99 -14.76 32.65 2.93
CA ARG A 99 -13.71 32.01 2.13
C ARG A 99 -12.36 32.69 2.34
N GLU A 100 -12.31 34.02 2.28
CA GLU A 100 -11.08 34.79 2.52
C GLU A 100 -10.48 34.51 3.90
N GLU A 101 -11.32 34.41 4.92
CA GLU A 101 -10.84 34.12 6.28
C GLU A 101 -10.27 32.70 6.40
N LEU A 102 -10.88 31.70 5.73
CA LEU A 102 -10.40 30.33 5.73
C LEU A 102 -9.13 30.16 4.88
N GLU A 103 -8.96 30.92 3.80
CA GLU A 103 -7.75 30.93 2.97
C GLU A 103 -6.51 31.46 3.71
N LYS A 104 -6.69 32.24 4.78
CA LYS A 104 -5.59 32.63 5.69
C LYS A 104 -5.10 31.47 6.57
N LEU A 105 -5.89 30.41 6.72
CA LEU A 105 -5.64 29.29 7.63
C LEU A 105 -5.29 28.00 6.89
N LEU A 106 -5.75 27.85 5.64
CA LEU A 106 -5.58 26.65 4.84
C LEU A 106 -5.33 27.01 3.36
N ASP A 107 -4.54 26.18 2.66
CA ASP A 107 -4.29 26.33 1.22
C ASP A 107 -5.64 26.42 0.44
N PRO A 108 -5.85 27.45 -0.40
CA PRO A 108 -7.09 27.62 -1.16
C PRO A 108 -7.51 26.39 -1.99
N ARG A 109 -6.54 25.61 -2.46
CA ARG A 109 -6.77 24.36 -3.22
C ARG A 109 -7.36 23.21 -2.40
N LYS A 110 -7.50 23.40 -1.09
CA LYS A 110 -8.11 22.44 -0.15
C LYS A 110 -9.48 22.90 0.33
N ILE A 111 -9.96 24.05 -0.14
CA ILE A 111 -11.23 24.65 0.25
C ILE A 111 -12.20 24.51 -0.91
N PHE A 112 -13.28 23.77 -0.68
CA PHE A 112 -14.36 23.50 -1.63
C PHE A 112 -15.64 24.19 -1.16
N THR A 113 -16.55 24.41 -2.08
CA THR A 113 -17.87 25.00 -1.82
C THR A 113 -18.94 23.96 -2.16
N ALA A 114 -20.02 23.92 -1.40
CA ALA A 114 -21.10 23.00 -1.64
C ALA A 114 -22.45 23.66 -1.46
N GLU A 115 -23.37 23.35 -2.36
CA GLU A 115 -24.77 23.77 -2.36
C GLU A 115 -25.65 22.65 -1.86
N ILE A 116 -26.76 23.00 -1.22
CA ILE A 116 -27.86 22.08 -0.93
C ILE A 116 -28.86 22.17 -2.05
N LYS A 117 -29.19 21.04 -2.69
CA LYS A 117 -30.18 20.95 -3.74
C LYS A 117 -31.26 19.92 -3.42
N MET A 118 -32.45 20.18 -3.88
CA MET A 118 -33.53 19.20 -3.86
C MET A 118 -33.22 18.06 -4.82
N GLU A 119 -33.34 16.82 -4.33
CA GLU A 119 -33.16 15.59 -5.14
C GLU A 119 -34.53 15.00 -5.52
N SER A 120 -35.44 14.90 -4.55
CA SER A 120 -36.79 14.35 -4.71
C SER A 120 -37.63 14.68 -3.49
N TRP A 121 -38.89 14.30 -3.53
CA TRP A 121 -39.79 14.28 -2.39
C TRP A 121 -40.07 12.84 -1.96
N ILE A 122 -40.23 12.62 -0.67
CA ILE A 122 -40.85 11.43 -0.14
C ILE A 122 -42.27 11.85 0.27
N GLU A 123 -43.26 11.17 -0.28
CA GLU A 123 -44.67 11.31 0.11
C GLU A 123 -45.07 10.12 0.96
N ILE A 124 -45.66 10.38 2.12
CA ILE A 124 -46.26 9.35 2.97
C ILE A 124 -47.77 9.62 2.96
N ARG A 125 -48.56 8.65 2.49
CA ARG A 125 -49.99 8.70 2.45
C ARG A 125 -50.56 7.32 2.76
N ASN A 126 -51.52 7.26 3.68
CA ASN A 126 -52.15 5.99 4.13
C ASN A 126 -51.11 4.95 4.59
N GLY A 127 -50.03 5.39 5.26
CA GLY A 127 -48.94 4.51 5.71
C GLY A 127 -47.98 4.05 4.60
N GLU A 128 -48.20 4.38 3.34
CA GLU A 128 -47.31 4.03 2.21
C GLU A 128 -46.29 5.14 1.90
N GLU A 129 -45.04 4.76 1.70
CA GLU A 129 -43.94 5.67 1.34
C GLU A 129 -43.71 5.62 -0.18
N ARG A 130 -43.79 6.78 -0.86
CA ARG A 130 -43.56 6.91 -2.29
C ARG A 130 -42.54 8.02 -2.57
N THR A 131 -41.59 7.78 -3.48
CA THR A 131 -40.66 8.81 -3.98
C THR A 131 -41.31 9.57 -5.15
N VAL A 132 -41.29 10.90 -5.07
CA VAL A 132 -41.86 11.81 -6.07
C VAL A 132 -40.74 12.69 -6.64
N SER A 133 -40.66 12.82 -7.97
CA SER A 133 -39.68 13.69 -8.63
C SER A 133 -39.88 15.16 -8.25
N VAL A 134 -38.79 15.95 -8.28
CA VAL A 134 -38.82 17.41 -8.06
C VAL A 134 -39.77 18.11 -9.03
N ASP A 135 -39.89 17.66 -10.29
CA ASP A 135 -40.79 18.22 -11.28
C ASP A 135 -42.28 18.09 -10.89
N HIS A 136 -42.57 17.21 -9.95
CA HIS A 136 -43.93 16.99 -9.40
C HIS A 136 -43.97 17.45 -7.93
N SER A 137 -43.32 18.57 -7.61
CA SER A 137 -43.36 19.15 -6.26
C SER A 137 -44.79 19.30 -5.74
N PRO A 138 -45.01 19.08 -4.44
CA PRO A 138 -46.36 19.16 -3.86
C PRO A 138 -46.96 20.54 -4.07
N LYS A 139 -48.21 20.53 -4.57
CA LYS A 139 -48.98 21.74 -4.81
C LYS A 139 -49.98 21.92 -3.68
N GLY A 140 -50.21 23.16 -3.28
CA GLY A 140 -51.12 23.49 -2.20
C GLY A 140 -50.44 24.28 -1.10
N SER A 141 -51.03 24.26 0.08
CA SER A 141 -50.54 24.96 1.27
C SER A 141 -50.27 23.96 2.37
N PHE A 142 -49.20 24.15 3.12
CA PHE A 142 -48.67 23.15 4.04
C PHE A 142 -48.46 23.69 5.46
N LEU A 143 -48.54 22.78 6.44
CA LEU A 143 -48.01 22.97 7.77
C LEU A 143 -46.63 22.32 7.87
N ALA A 144 -45.57 23.14 8.01
CA ALA A 144 -44.23 22.61 8.20
C ALA A 144 -43.94 22.38 9.69
N PHE A 145 -43.26 21.28 10.02
CA PHE A 145 -42.75 21.06 11.37
C PHE A 145 -41.34 20.47 11.36
N SER A 146 -40.56 20.77 12.39
CA SER A 146 -39.19 20.24 12.50
C SER A 146 -38.71 20.19 13.94
N ALA A 147 -37.83 19.19 14.21
CA ALA A 147 -37.10 18.98 15.45
C ALA A 147 -35.58 18.91 15.20
N ILE A 148 -35.05 19.96 14.58
CA ILE A 148 -33.62 20.05 14.20
C ILE A 148 -32.96 21.28 14.80
N GLY A 149 -31.62 21.28 14.89
CA GLY A 149 -30.85 22.36 15.51
C GLY A 149 -30.90 23.72 14.78
N SER A 150 -31.31 23.75 13.49
CA SER A 150 -31.46 24.99 12.71
C SER A 150 -32.79 25.00 11.94
N PRO A 151 -33.92 25.20 12.60
CA PRO A 151 -35.23 25.21 11.98
C PRO A 151 -35.41 26.29 10.91
N ALA A 152 -34.88 27.48 11.16
CA ALA A 152 -34.97 28.61 10.24
C ALA A 152 -34.39 28.29 8.86
N GLY A 153 -33.25 27.58 8.82
CA GLY A 153 -32.63 27.14 7.56
C GLY A 153 -33.51 26.20 6.74
N PHE A 154 -34.29 25.34 7.42
CA PHE A 154 -35.26 24.46 6.75
C PHE A 154 -36.44 25.25 6.17
N TYR A 155 -36.99 26.17 6.93
CA TYR A 155 -38.15 26.95 6.44
C TYR A 155 -37.74 27.90 5.31
N ASN A 156 -36.59 28.56 5.40
CA ASN A 156 -36.06 29.38 4.31
C ASN A 156 -35.81 28.54 3.03
N PHE A 157 -35.34 27.31 3.19
CA PHE A 157 -35.17 26.40 2.07
C PHE A 157 -36.52 26.07 1.38
N LEU A 158 -37.56 25.78 2.13
CA LEU A 158 -38.89 25.54 1.56
C LEU A 158 -39.43 26.77 0.79
N GLU A 159 -39.20 27.95 1.34
CA GLU A 159 -39.61 29.21 0.70
C GLU A 159 -38.83 29.44 -0.63
N GLN A 160 -37.52 29.19 -0.64
CA GLN A 160 -36.69 29.25 -1.84
C GLN A 160 -37.11 28.26 -2.92
N GLU A 161 -37.59 27.08 -2.52
CA GLU A 161 -38.17 26.07 -3.43
C GLU A 161 -39.61 26.39 -3.87
N GLY A 162 -40.13 27.53 -3.47
CA GLY A 162 -41.48 27.98 -3.85
C GLY A 162 -42.64 27.24 -3.17
N ILE A 163 -42.39 26.59 -2.05
CA ILE A 163 -43.39 25.83 -1.30
C ILE A 163 -44.20 26.78 -0.39
N SER A 164 -45.52 26.75 -0.54
CA SER A 164 -46.44 27.57 0.25
C SER A 164 -46.63 27.00 1.65
N VAL A 165 -45.92 27.53 2.65
CA VAL A 165 -46.09 27.15 4.05
C VAL A 165 -46.95 28.16 4.79
N LYS A 166 -48.16 27.76 5.23
CA LYS A 166 -49.08 28.63 6.00
C LYS A 166 -48.63 28.85 7.44
N ALA A 167 -48.03 27.83 8.04
CA ALA A 167 -47.49 27.91 9.37
C ALA A 167 -46.36 26.89 9.55
N HIS A 168 -45.49 27.16 10.53
CA HIS A 168 -44.47 26.22 10.93
C HIS A 168 -44.47 25.98 12.44
N ARG A 169 -44.11 24.75 12.83
CA ARG A 169 -44.02 24.34 14.22
C ARG A 169 -42.64 23.80 14.52
N THR A 170 -41.90 24.46 15.43
CA THR A 170 -40.57 24.03 15.86
C THR A 170 -40.66 23.25 17.17
N PHE A 171 -40.03 22.08 17.19
CA PHE A 171 -39.82 21.27 18.39
C PHE A 171 -38.36 21.35 18.84
N ARG A 172 -38.10 20.87 20.05
CA ARG A 172 -36.71 20.78 20.55
C ARG A 172 -35.91 19.84 19.67
N ASP A 173 -34.61 20.15 19.46
CA ASP A 173 -33.73 19.30 18.67
C ASP A 173 -33.71 17.84 19.19
N HIS A 174 -33.77 16.89 18.28
CA HIS A 174 -33.93 15.44 18.53
C HIS A 174 -35.21 15.04 19.28
N HIS A 175 -36.28 15.82 19.17
CA HIS A 175 -37.56 15.44 19.75
C HIS A 175 -38.11 14.14 19.14
N ILE A 176 -38.55 13.22 19.99
CA ILE A 176 -39.27 12.01 19.58
C ILE A 176 -40.75 12.36 19.64
N PHE A 177 -41.43 12.34 18.50
CA PHE A 177 -42.83 12.74 18.39
C PHE A 177 -43.73 11.72 19.08
N THR A 178 -44.61 12.20 19.93
CA THR A 178 -45.66 11.41 20.56
C THR A 178 -46.97 11.49 19.75
N GLN A 179 -47.90 10.56 20.00
CA GLN A 179 -49.24 10.64 19.37
C GLN A 179 -49.96 11.96 19.73
N ASN A 180 -49.71 12.49 20.92
CA ASN A 180 -50.29 13.76 21.33
C ASN A 180 -49.73 14.95 20.52
N ASP A 181 -48.45 14.92 20.18
CA ASP A 181 -47.84 15.93 19.30
C ASP A 181 -48.46 15.87 17.91
N ILE A 182 -48.70 14.67 17.38
CA ILE A 182 -49.33 14.46 16.10
C ILE A 182 -50.78 14.97 16.12
N ASN A 183 -51.57 14.65 17.15
CA ASN A 183 -52.92 15.12 17.29
C ASN A 183 -53.00 16.65 17.28
N ARG A 184 -52.09 17.33 17.98
CA ARG A 184 -51.98 18.81 17.99
C ARG A 184 -51.61 19.38 16.61
N LEU A 185 -50.75 18.69 15.86
CA LEU A 185 -50.40 19.09 14.50
C LEU A 185 -51.61 18.94 13.58
N VAL A 186 -52.37 17.86 13.70
CA VAL A 186 -53.63 17.64 12.95
C VAL A 186 -54.66 18.70 13.27
N GLU A 187 -54.93 19.01 14.53
CA GLU A 187 -55.85 20.08 14.95
C GLU A 187 -55.45 21.43 14.32
N LEU A 188 -54.16 21.75 14.33
CA LEU A 188 -53.64 22.97 13.73
C LEU A 188 -53.80 22.95 12.21
N ALA A 189 -53.50 21.82 11.56
CA ALA A 189 -53.66 21.64 10.13
C ALA A 189 -55.12 21.84 9.66
N LEU A 190 -56.07 21.28 10.40
CA LEU A 190 -57.51 21.45 10.15
C LEU A 190 -57.91 22.92 10.31
N SER A 191 -57.47 23.60 11.38
CA SER A 191 -57.79 25.01 11.62
C SER A 191 -57.25 25.95 10.54
N LEU A 192 -56.14 25.60 9.91
CA LEU A 192 -55.48 26.36 8.84
C LEU A 192 -55.94 25.94 7.45
N ASN A 193 -56.72 24.88 7.34
CA ASN A 193 -57.14 24.27 6.07
C ASN A 193 -55.92 24.08 5.12
N VAL A 194 -54.97 23.24 5.52
CA VAL A 194 -53.77 22.91 4.75
C VAL A 194 -53.94 21.59 4.00
N ASP A 195 -53.23 21.43 2.89
CA ASP A 195 -53.31 20.25 1.99
C ASP A 195 -52.39 19.11 2.43
N GLY A 196 -51.53 19.37 3.45
CA GLY A 196 -50.59 18.35 3.97
C GLY A 196 -49.57 18.91 4.94
N PHE A 197 -48.70 18.02 5.37
CA PHE A 197 -47.55 18.33 6.25
C PHE A 197 -46.25 18.31 5.48
N ILE A 198 -45.26 19.08 5.98
CA ILE A 198 -43.87 18.97 5.53
C ILE A 198 -42.94 18.86 6.75
N CYS A 199 -42.04 17.87 6.76
CA CYS A 199 -41.00 17.73 7.78
C CYS A 199 -39.65 17.30 7.17
N THR A 200 -38.60 17.21 7.97
CA THR A 200 -37.27 16.76 7.49
C THR A 200 -37.14 15.23 7.52
N GLU A 201 -36.18 14.68 6.76
CA GLU A 201 -35.86 13.24 6.84
C GLU A 201 -35.41 12.80 8.25
N LYS A 202 -34.86 13.71 9.06
CA LYS A 202 -34.49 13.43 10.46
C LYS A 202 -35.74 13.28 11.31
N ASP A 203 -36.75 14.11 11.07
CA ASP A 203 -37.99 14.05 11.81
C ASP A 203 -38.78 12.79 11.47
N LEU A 204 -38.78 12.36 10.21
CA LEU A 204 -39.41 11.12 9.77
C LEU A 204 -39.04 9.89 10.61
N VAL A 205 -37.76 9.78 11.02
CA VAL A 205 -37.28 8.64 11.82
C VAL A 205 -37.79 8.69 13.26
N ASN A 206 -38.19 9.88 13.73
CA ASN A 206 -38.67 10.13 15.09
C ASN A 206 -40.19 10.19 15.18
N LEU A 207 -40.93 10.00 14.06
CA LEU A 207 -42.38 9.88 14.04
C LEU A 207 -42.81 8.51 14.61
N PRO A 208 -44.00 8.42 15.24
CA PRO A 208 -44.56 7.15 15.67
C PRO A 208 -44.74 6.17 14.51
N GLU A 209 -44.52 4.86 14.77
CA GLU A 209 -44.76 3.83 13.75
C GLU A 209 -46.27 3.76 13.40
N GLY A 210 -46.56 3.54 12.12
CA GLY A 210 -47.93 3.36 11.65
C GLY A 210 -48.78 4.64 11.64
N ILE A 211 -48.14 5.81 11.54
CA ILE A 211 -48.89 7.08 11.36
C ILE A 211 -49.74 6.98 10.12
N ASP A 212 -51.02 7.11 10.34
CA ASP A 212 -52.05 7.28 9.29
C ASP A 212 -52.73 8.63 9.48
N LEU A 213 -52.62 9.47 8.47
CA LEU A 213 -53.19 10.81 8.46
C LEU A 213 -54.05 10.99 7.21
N ASP A 214 -55.19 11.69 7.36
CA ASP A 214 -56.08 12.03 6.26
C ASP A 214 -55.42 12.88 5.16
N VAL A 215 -54.28 13.53 5.49
CA VAL A 215 -53.52 14.35 4.56
C VAL A 215 -52.05 13.85 4.47
N PRO A 216 -51.40 13.99 3.31
CA PRO A 216 -50.07 13.48 3.10
C PRO A 216 -49.01 14.23 3.92
N ILE A 217 -47.91 13.50 4.23
CA ILE A 217 -46.66 14.11 4.75
C ILE A 217 -45.63 14.11 3.60
N TYR A 218 -45.12 15.27 3.29
CA TYR A 218 -44.04 15.44 2.30
C TYR A 218 -42.70 15.68 3.01
N ILE A 219 -41.67 15.01 2.56
CA ILE A 219 -40.32 15.12 3.10
C ILE A 219 -39.38 15.46 1.95
N PRO A 220 -38.76 16.66 1.96
CA PRO A 220 -37.75 17.01 0.95
C PRO A 220 -36.48 16.15 1.16
N ARG A 221 -36.11 15.42 0.13
CA ARG A 221 -34.83 14.71 0.06
C ARG A 221 -33.83 15.63 -0.58
N ILE A 222 -32.79 15.96 0.16
CA ILE A 222 -31.72 16.89 -0.26
C ILE A 222 -30.41 16.17 -0.52
N VAL A 223 -29.62 16.73 -1.43
CA VAL A 223 -28.24 16.32 -1.72
C VAL A 223 -27.31 17.51 -1.59
N VAL A 224 -26.07 17.21 -1.24
CA VAL A 224 -24.96 18.18 -1.21
C VAL A 224 -24.21 18.07 -2.53
N LYS A 225 -24.19 19.17 -3.31
CA LYS A 225 -23.48 19.23 -4.59
C LYS A 225 -22.23 20.11 -4.44
N LEU A 226 -21.06 19.52 -4.63
CA LEU A 226 -19.78 20.23 -4.63
C LEU A 226 -19.60 21.03 -5.91
N ASP A 227 -18.92 22.17 -5.82
CA ASP A 227 -18.49 22.99 -6.95
C ASP A 227 -17.46 22.26 -7.83
N ASP A 228 -16.51 21.54 -7.20
CA ASP A 228 -15.50 20.69 -7.86
C ASP A 228 -15.46 19.30 -7.20
N ASP A 229 -16.40 18.43 -7.58
CA ASP A 229 -16.47 17.04 -7.09
C ASP A 229 -15.24 16.21 -7.52
N ILE A 230 -14.72 16.43 -8.73
CA ILE A 230 -13.56 15.72 -9.25
C ILE A 230 -12.30 16.10 -8.46
N GLY A 231 -12.06 17.39 -8.26
CA GLY A 231 -10.94 17.89 -7.46
C GLY A 231 -11.00 17.41 -6.01
N PHE A 232 -12.18 17.46 -5.39
CA PHE A 232 -12.41 16.98 -4.05
C PHE A 232 -12.07 15.49 -3.89
N ARG A 233 -12.61 14.63 -4.76
CA ARG A 233 -12.30 13.18 -4.78
C ARG A 233 -10.83 12.92 -5.03
N THR A 234 -10.21 13.67 -5.94
CA THR A 234 -8.78 13.56 -6.24
C THR A 234 -7.94 13.84 -5.00
N LYS A 235 -8.26 14.92 -4.25
CA LYS A 235 -7.55 15.25 -3.00
C LYS A 235 -7.71 14.17 -1.92
N ILE A 236 -8.90 13.61 -1.75
CA ILE A 236 -9.11 12.47 -0.84
C ILE A 236 -8.25 11.28 -1.26
N MET A 237 -8.29 10.92 -2.55
CA MET A 237 -7.52 9.79 -3.09
C MET A 237 -6.01 10.02 -2.97
N GLU A 238 -5.54 11.25 -3.13
CA GLU A 238 -4.14 11.62 -2.88
C GLU A 238 -3.71 11.38 -1.43
N LYS A 239 -4.58 11.65 -0.46
CA LYS A 239 -4.34 11.41 0.98
C LYS A 239 -4.46 9.95 1.36
N LEU A 240 -5.37 9.23 0.75
CA LEU A 240 -5.57 7.80 0.95
C LEU A 240 -4.56 6.93 0.19
N LYS A 241 -3.63 7.53 -0.57
CA LYS A 241 -2.54 6.79 -1.24
C LYS A 241 -1.80 5.95 -0.20
N PRO A 242 -1.78 4.61 -0.36
CA PRO A 242 -0.96 3.78 0.51
C PRO A 242 0.51 4.09 0.24
N ASN A 243 1.19 4.71 1.19
CA ASN A 243 2.64 4.73 1.18
C ASN A 243 3.10 3.30 1.50
N LEU A 244 3.77 2.68 0.54
CA LEU A 244 4.30 1.34 0.70
C LEU A 244 5.82 1.40 0.83
N MET A 245 6.36 0.69 1.80
CA MET A 245 7.79 0.45 1.92
C MET A 245 8.08 -1.01 1.62
N VAL A 246 9.01 -1.25 0.69
CA VAL A 246 9.57 -2.57 0.42
C VAL A 246 10.92 -2.65 1.12
N ALA A 247 11.08 -3.59 2.04
CA ALA A 247 12.32 -3.79 2.77
C ALA A 247 12.96 -5.12 2.36
N SER A 248 14.29 -5.15 2.26
CA SER A 248 15.06 -6.32 1.83
C SER A 248 16.38 -6.44 2.59
N ASN A 249 16.90 -7.66 2.74
CA ASN A 249 18.11 -7.92 3.50
C ASN A 249 19.21 -8.67 2.72
N GLY A 250 19.26 -8.46 1.41
CA GLY A 250 20.30 -9.01 0.54
C GLY A 250 20.16 -8.56 -0.90
N TYR A 251 21.21 -8.69 -1.69
CA TYR A 251 21.22 -8.24 -3.09
C TYR A 251 20.20 -8.97 -3.98
N GLY A 252 19.98 -10.27 -3.76
CA GLY A 252 18.96 -11.04 -4.47
C GLY A 252 17.54 -10.65 -4.05
N GLU A 253 17.38 -10.35 -2.78
CA GLU A 253 16.13 -9.88 -2.19
C GLU A 253 15.80 -8.46 -2.67
N ASP A 254 16.79 -7.61 -2.91
CA ASP A 254 16.61 -6.28 -3.52
C ASP A 254 16.01 -6.40 -4.93
N ALA A 255 16.54 -7.33 -5.75
CA ALA A 255 16.01 -7.56 -7.11
C ALA A 255 14.54 -8.01 -7.08
N ILE A 256 14.20 -8.96 -6.21
CA ILE A 256 12.80 -9.40 -6.00
C ILE A 256 11.94 -8.23 -5.51
N GLY A 257 12.47 -7.42 -4.58
CA GLY A 257 11.79 -6.24 -4.05
C GLY A 257 11.47 -5.21 -5.13
N VAL A 258 12.38 -4.99 -6.08
CA VAL A 258 12.17 -4.11 -7.24
C VAL A 258 11.01 -4.61 -8.10
N VAL A 259 11.01 -5.89 -8.47
CA VAL A 259 9.94 -6.48 -9.30
C VAL A 259 8.59 -6.36 -8.60
N LEU A 260 8.55 -6.64 -7.31
CA LEU A 260 7.34 -6.51 -6.51
C LEU A 260 6.86 -5.06 -6.45
N ALA A 261 7.76 -4.10 -6.24
CA ALA A 261 7.45 -2.67 -6.26
C ALA A 261 6.87 -2.22 -7.61
N LYS A 262 7.47 -2.65 -8.72
CA LYS A 262 6.97 -2.36 -10.08
C LYS A 262 5.57 -2.94 -10.32
N LYS A 263 5.34 -4.20 -9.95
CA LYS A 263 4.01 -4.85 -10.09
C LYS A 263 2.95 -4.14 -9.25
N ILE A 264 3.28 -3.76 -8.01
CA ILE A 264 2.38 -3.00 -7.15
C ILE A 264 2.10 -1.61 -7.75
N LYS A 265 3.11 -0.90 -8.25
CA LYS A 265 2.95 0.40 -8.90
C LYS A 265 2.08 0.33 -10.15
N LYS A 266 2.23 -0.73 -10.95
CA LYS A 266 1.39 -1.00 -12.14
C LYS A 266 -0.07 -1.26 -11.74
N ARG A 267 -0.30 -2.00 -10.65
CA ARG A 267 -1.64 -2.37 -10.17
C ARG A 267 -2.34 -1.25 -9.42
N PHE A 268 -1.59 -0.50 -8.61
CA PHE A 268 -2.07 0.58 -7.76
C PHE A 268 -1.45 1.91 -8.22
N ARG A 269 -1.94 2.49 -9.32
CA ARG A 269 -1.40 3.70 -9.98
C ARG A 269 -1.15 4.90 -9.07
N VAL A 270 -1.62 4.86 -7.83
CA VAL A 270 -1.53 5.95 -6.85
C VAL A 270 -0.59 5.66 -5.66
N ALA A 271 0.09 4.50 -5.64
CA ALA A 271 0.98 4.15 -4.54
C ALA A 271 2.34 4.89 -4.64
N ASP A 272 2.73 5.58 -3.57
CA ASP A 272 4.10 6.02 -3.37
C ASP A 272 4.88 4.87 -2.76
N ILE A 273 5.85 4.34 -3.51
CA ILE A 273 6.66 3.18 -3.12
C ILE A 273 8.08 3.64 -2.86
N SER A 274 8.59 3.31 -1.67
CA SER A 274 9.98 3.53 -1.29
C SER A 274 10.61 2.21 -0.83
N ALA A 275 11.93 2.13 -0.87
CA ALA A 275 12.68 0.95 -0.47
C ALA A 275 13.47 1.17 0.82
N PHE A 276 13.70 0.10 1.58
CA PHE A 276 14.60 0.07 2.72
C PHE A 276 15.53 -1.16 2.59
N ALA A 277 16.73 -0.95 2.08
CA ALA A 277 17.75 -1.99 1.96
C ALA A 277 18.52 -2.11 3.27
N PHE A 278 18.46 -3.26 3.95
CA PHE A 278 19.21 -3.50 5.19
C PHE A 278 20.67 -3.85 4.93
N VAL A 279 20.97 -4.32 3.73
CA VAL A 279 22.32 -4.69 3.28
C VAL A 279 22.62 -3.99 1.96
N GLY A 280 23.82 -3.40 1.87
CA GLY A 280 24.25 -2.69 0.67
C GLY A 280 23.61 -1.31 0.51
N SER A 281 23.83 -0.73 -0.67
CA SER A 281 23.37 0.62 -1.02
C SER A 281 21.95 0.69 -1.58
N GLY A 282 21.30 -0.48 -1.82
CA GLY A 282 20.02 -0.54 -2.52
C GLY A 282 20.11 -0.15 -4.01
N THR A 283 21.22 -0.48 -4.66
CA THR A 283 21.51 -0.12 -6.07
C THR A 283 20.40 -0.57 -7.02
N HIS A 284 19.85 -1.78 -6.85
CA HIS A 284 18.75 -2.28 -7.68
C HIS A 284 17.53 -1.33 -7.63
N TYR A 285 17.17 -0.83 -6.46
CA TYR A 285 16.05 0.11 -6.30
C TYR A 285 16.37 1.47 -6.94
N ARG A 286 17.59 1.99 -6.75
CA ARG A 286 18.01 3.29 -7.30
C ARG A 286 18.00 3.30 -8.82
N ASN A 287 18.49 2.22 -9.45
CA ASN A 287 18.52 2.07 -10.91
C ASN A 287 17.12 2.11 -11.53
N GLU A 288 16.09 1.75 -10.76
CA GLU A 288 14.69 1.76 -11.18
C GLU A 288 13.91 2.98 -10.67
N GLY A 289 14.61 4.00 -10.20
CA GLY A 289 14.01 5.25 -9.73
C GLY A 289 13.17 5.11 -8.44
N ILE A 290 13.37 4.03 -7.68
CA ILE A 290 12.70 3.82 -6.40
C ILE A 290 13.54 4.48 -5.29
N ARG A 291 12.91 5.36 -4.52
CA ARG A 291 13.58 6.08 -3.43
C ARG A 291 14.02 5.12 -2.33
N VAL A 292 15.32 5.10 -2.02
CA VAL A 292 15.90 4.33 -0.92
C VAL A 292 15.95 5.19 0.34
N LEU A 293 15.36 4.69 1.43
CA LEU A 293 15.20 5.38 2.71
C LEU A 293 16.24 4.94 3.75
N SER A 294 16.87 3.77 3.54
CA SER A 294 17.89 3.24 4.45
C SER A 294 19.20 4.00 4.35
N PRO A 295 19.97 4.11 5.46
CA PRO A 295 21.37 4.46 5.40
C PRO A 295 22.13 3.46 4.53
N SER A 296 23.07 3.94 3.70
CA SER A 296 23.93 3.05 2.90
C SER A 296 24.95 2.39 3.81
N ILE A 297 24.93 1.06 3.89
CA ILE A 297 25.84 0.29 4.73
C ILE A 297 26.32 -0.91 3.93
N GLU A 298 27.63 -0.97 3.67
CA GLU A 298 28.28 -2.12 3.08
C GLU A 298 28.81 -3.04 4.19
N MET A 299 28.35 -4.29 4.20
CA MET A 299 28.82 -5.30 5.14
C MET A 299 29.71 -6.33 4.43
N PRO A 300 30.88 -6.67 4.99
CA PRO A 300 31.79 -7.66 4.40
C PRO A 300 31.16 -9.03 4.18
N SER A 301 30.20 -9.44 5.04
CA SER A 301 29.49 -10.72 4.94
C SER A 301 28.38 -10.74 3.86
N GLY A 302 28.02 -9.59 3.30
CA GLY A 302 26.91 -9.46 2.34
C GLY A 302 25.53 -9.84 2.90
N GLY A 303 25.37 -9.87 4.23
CA GLY A 303 24.10 -10.13 4.92
C GLY A 303 24.27 -10.35 6.41
N VAL A 304 23.24 -10.07 7.21
CA VAL A 304 23.29 -10.22 8.67
C VAL A 304 23.14 -11.70 9.03
N ILE A 305 24.16 -12.25 9.73
CA ILE A 305 24.13 -13.57 10.43
C ILE A 305 23.67 -14.75 9.55
N LYS A 306 24.31 -14.96 8.37
CA LYS A 306 23.87 -16.11 7.56
C LYS A 306 24.54 -17.44 7.91
N TYR A 307 25.83 -17.50 8.33
CA TYR A 307 26.55 -18.80 8.30
C TYR A 307 27.56 -19.07 9.42
N SER A 308 28.09 -18.08 10.21
CA SER A 308 29.12 -18.32 11.21
C SER A 308 29.23 -17.27 12.31
N ILE A 309 29.47 -17.72 13.54
CA ILE A 309 29.78 -16.86 14.70
C ILE A 309 31.03 -16.00 14.44
N LEU A 310 32.01 -16.51 13.68
CA LEU A 310 33.22 -15.78 13.33
C LEU A 310 32.97 -14.62 12.37
N GLU A 311 32.05 -14.77 11.43
CA GLU A 311 31.62 -13.69 10.53
C GLU A 311 30.82 -12.62 11.29
N PHE A 312 29.97 -13.03 12.21
CA PHE A 312 29.27 -12.11 13.12
C PHE A 312 30.26 -11.27 13.96
N ILE A 313 31.34 -11.88 14.49
CA ILE A 313 32.36 -11.15 15.24
C ILE A 313 33.11 -10.18 14.32
N LYS A 314 33.38 -10.53 13.06
CA LYS A 314 33.98 -9.61 12.08
C LYS A 314 33.04 -8.44 11.78
N ASP A 315 31.78 -8.69 11.54
CA ASP A 315 30.79 -7.63 11.27
C ASP A 315 30.60 -6.72 12.48
N LEU A 316 30.66 -7.27 13.71
CA LEU A 316 30.60 -6.49 14.95
C LEU A 316 31.78 -5.52 15.05
N ARG A 317 32.99 -5.97 14.67
CA ARG A 317 34.21 -5.13 14.67
C ARG A 317 34.17 -4.05 13.57
N HIS A 318 33.43 -4.26 12.49
CA HIS A 318 33.27 -3.29 11.41
C HIS A 318 32.06 -2.34 11.61
N GLY A 319 31.54 -2.26 12.83
CA GLY A 319 30.52 -1.26 13.19
C GLY A 319 29.06 -1.73 13.08
N LEU A 320 28.80 -3.04 13.09
CA LEU A 320 27.46 -3.62 13.05
C LEU A 320 26.51 -3.00 14.09
N GLY A 321 27.00 -2.74 15.32
CA GLY A 321 26.18 -2.13 16.38
C GLY A 321 25.73 -0.71 16.06
N GLY A 322 26.63 0.12 15.52
CA GLY A 322 26.32 1.48 15.08
C GLY A 322 25.39 1.48 13.86
N SER A 323 25.60 0.54 12.95
CA SER A 323 24.78 0.33 11.78
C SER A 323 23.33 -0.05 12.13
N ILE A 324 23.15 -1.03 13.01
CA ILE A 324 21.80 -1.44 13.48
C ILE A 324 21.11 -0.24 14.17
N SER A 325 21.82 0.50 15.02
CA SER A 325 21.26 1.67 15.70
C SER A 325 20.79 2.75 14.71
N SER A 326 21.60 3.05 13.68
CA SER A 326 21.25 4.04 12.66
C SER A 326 20.04 3.59 11.80
N GLN A 327 19.96 2.32 11.44
CA GLN A 327 18.83 1.75 10.72
C GLN A 327 17.56 1.78 11.56
N MET A 328 17.63 1.44 12.85
CA MET A 328 16.48 1.48 13.76
C MET A 328 15.99 2.92 13.99
N SER A 329 16.91 3.88 14.10
CA SER A 329 16.57 5.30 14.20
C SER A 329 15.88 5.80 12.92
N ALA A 330 16.39 5.43 11.74
CA ALA A 330 15.76 5.75 10.47
C ALA A 330 14.35 5.15 10.36
N LEU A 331 14.18 3.86 10.72
CA LEU A 331 12.87 3.21 10.74
C LEU A 331 11.89 3.91 11.69
N SER A 332 12.38 4.35 12.87
CA SER A 332 11.54 5.05 13.86
C SER A 332 10.94 6.34 13.31
N SER A 333 11.64 7.03 12.44
CA SER A 333 11.12 8.24 11.77
C SER A 333 10.07 7.96 10.70
N LEU A 334 9.99 6.72 10.18
CA LEU A 334 9.14 6.33 9.06
C LEU A 334 7.79 5.73 9.47
N TYR A 335 7.60 5.44 10.76
CA TYR A 335 6.42 4.73 11.29
C TYR A 335 5.07 5.35 10.92
N SER A 336 4.92 6.66 11.07
CA SER A 336 3.65 7.33 10.76
C SER A 336 3.30 7.27 9.27
N ARG A 337 4.32 7.12 8.40
CA ARG A 337 4.18 7.16 6.95
C ARG A 337 3.99 5.78 6.31
N TYR A 338 4.58 4.72 6.88
CA TYR A 338 4.59 3.37 6.27
C TYR A 338 4.05 2.31 7.25
N ARG A 339 2.73 2.10 7.26
CA ARG A 339 2.06 1.25 8.26
C ARG A 339 2.16 -0.25 7.99
N THR A 340 2.30 -0.65 6.74
CA THR A 340 2.36 -2.05 6.34
C THR A 340 3.51 -2.24 5.35
N PRO A 341 4.75 -2.45 5.84
CA PRO A 341 5.87 -2.72 4.96
C PRO A 341 5.76 -4.12 4.36
N VAL A 342 6.34 -4.28 3.16
CA VAL A 342 6.57 -5.58 2.55
C VAL A 342 8.04 -5.94 2.76
N CYS A 343 8.29 -7.04 3.47
CA CYS A 343 9.62 -7.53 3.78
C CYS A 343 9.97 -8.67 2.83
N VAL A 344 11.04 -8.53 2.05
CA VAL A 344 11.58 -9.57 1.17
C VAL A 344 12.85 -10.13 1.78
N GLY A 345 12.79 -11.37 2.29
CA GLY A 345 13.93 -11.96 2.98
C GLY A 345 13.53 -12.99 4.04
N ASP A 346 14.06 -12.81 5.24
CA ASP A 346 13.89 -13.75 6.35
C ASP A 346 13.14 -13.17 7.56
N VAL A 347 12.96 -14.02 8.57
CA VAL A 347 12.30 -13.63 9.83
C VAL A 347 13.07 -12.54 10.59
N TYR A 348 14.40 -12.47 10.44
CA TYR A 348 15.22 -11.43 11.06
C TYR A 348 14.87 -10.04 10.51
N LEU A 349 14.74 -9.92 9.19
CA LEU A 349 14.28 -8.68 8.55
C LEU A 349 12.92 -8.25 9.12
N MET A 350 11.99 -9.18 9.19
CA MET A 350 10.65 -8.93 9.74
C MET A 350 10.74 -8.49 11.21
N ALA A 351 11.54 -9.18 12.04
CA ALA A 351 11.74 -8.85 13.45
C ALA A 351 12.35 -7.44 13.62
N SER A 352 13.32 -7.08 12.77
CA SER A 352 13.93 -5.74 12.76
C SER A 352 12.91 -4.64 12.46
N MET A 353 12.02 -4.87 11.50
CA MET A 353 10.92 -3.95 11.19
C MET A 353 9.95 -3.77 12.36
N LEU A 354 9.67 -4.82 13.11
CA LEU A 354 8.77 -4.79 14.26
C LEU A 354 9.35 -4.05 15.46
N TRP A 355 10.63 -4.28 15.75
CA TRP A 355 11.30 -3.66 16.89
C TRP A 355 11.33 -2.13 16.76
N GLY A 356 11.62 -1.65 15.56
CA GLY A 356 11.62 -0.21 15.32
C GLY A 356 10.24 0.43 15.40
N GLN A 357 9.10 -0.30 15.18
CA GLN A 357 7.88 0.37 14.76
C GLN A 357 6.54 -0.25 15.17
N GLY A 358 6.49 -1.47 15.66
CA GLY A 358 5.21 -2.14 15.96
C GLY A 358 4.31 -2.41 14.75
N MET A 359 4.84 -2.35 13.53
CA MET A 359 4.14 -2.64 12.27
C MET A 359 3.88 -4.15 12.14
N LYS A 360 2.83 -4.51 11.39
CA LYS A 360 2.60 -5.90 10.96
C LYS A 360 2.95 -6.01 9.47
N PRO A 361 4.17 -6.44 9.10
CA PRO A 361 4.58 -6.55 7.70
C PRO A 361 3.89 -7.70 6.97
N VAL A 362 3.93 -7.63 5.65
CA VAL A 362 3.79 -8.78 4.76
C VAL A 362 5.20 -9.33 4.52
N LEU A 363 5.43 -10.61 4.78
CA LEU A 363 6.72 -11.25 4.55
C LEU A 363 6.70 -12.06 3.25
N VAL A 364 7.60 -11.76 2.34
CA VAL A 364 7.97 -12.61 1.20
C VAL A 364 9.20 -13.41 1.62
N ALA A 365 8.96 -14.64 2.09
CA ALA A 365 10.00 -15.48 2.67
C ALA A 365 10.86 -16.13 1.58
N THR A 366 12.08 -15.62 1.39
CA THR A 366 13.02 -16.12 0.37
C THR A 366 14.10 -17.04 0.93
N ALA A 367 14.37 -17.00 2.24
CA ALA A 367 15.53 -17.64 2.85
C ALA A 367 15.23 -19.03 3.44
N LYS A 368 14.07 -19.24 4.05
CA LYS A 368 13.72 -20.47 4.76
C LYS A 368 12.67 -21.32 4.04
N SER A 369 12.77 -22.63 4.21
CA SER A 369 11.86 -23.64 3.69
C SER A 369 11.96 -24.88 4.56
N VAL A 370 10.91 -25.70 4.63
CA VAL A 370 10.93 -27.02 5.30
C VAL A 370 12.05 -27.91 4.78
N HIS A 371 12.39 -27.79 3.49
CA HIS A 371 13.47 -28.55 2.86
C HIS A 371 14.87 -28.09 3.30
N LEU A 372 15.00 -26.91 3.92
CA LEU A 372 16.31 -26.33 4.31
C LEU A 372 16.60 -26.53 5.78
N SER A 373 15.74 -26.05 6.65
CA SER A 373 15.90 -26.12 8.11
C SER A 373 14.60 -25.97 8.89
N GLY A 374 13.45 -25.78 8.20
CA GLY A 374 12.19 -25.46 8.83
C GLY A 374 12.20 -24.14 9.60
N HIS A 375 11.13 -23.87 10.32
CA HIS A 375 11.01 -22.71 11.19
C HIS A 375 11.09 -23.12 12.66
N LEU A 376 11.88 -22.41 13.44
CA LEU A 376 11.92 -22.61 14.89
C LEU A 376 10.57 -22.20 15.52
N SER A 377 10.21 -22.81 16.65
CA SER A 377 8.95 -22.47 17.34
C SER A 377 8.82 -20.97 17.67
N VAL A 378 9.93 -20.31 18.01
CA VAL A 378 9.98 -18.86 18.26
C VAL A 378 9.70 -18.06 16.97
N GLU A 379 10.21 -18.51 15.83
CA GLU A 379 9.96 -17.88 14.54
C GLU A 379 8.51 -18.04 14.11
N GLN A 380 7.94 -19.23 14.26
CA GLN A 380 6.51 -19.49 13.98
C GLN A 380 5.61 -18.62 14.88
N PHE A 381 5.96 -18.48 16.16
CA PHE A 381 5.26 -17.59 17.08
C PHE A 381 5.31 -16.12 16.62
N LEU A 382 6.48 -15.62 16.21
CA LEU A 382 6.65 -14.28 15.68
C LEU A 382 5.84 -14.07 14.38
N LEU A 383 5.93 -15.03 13.44
CA LEU A 383 5.17 -14.97 12.20
C LEU A 383 3.66 -14.93 12.46
N LYS A 384 3.16 -15.79 13.36
CA LYS A 384 1.74 -15.84 13.71
C LYS A 384 1.19 -14.53 14.29
N HIS A 385 1.93 -13.91 15.20
CA HIS A 385 1.42 -12.77 15.97
C HIS A 385 1.80 -11.42 15.38
N ARG A 386 2.87 -11.37 14.55
CA ARG A 386 3.51 -10.14 14.14
C ARG A 386 3.51 -9.89 12.63
N THR A 387 3.06 -10.84 11.80
CA THR A 387 2.87 -10.59 10.36
C THR A 387 1.38 -10.46 10.02
N ARG A 388 1.09 -9.81 8.89
CA ARG A 388 -0.24 -9.83 8.28
C ARG A 388 -0.42 -11.04 7.39
N PHE A 389 0.65 -11.40 6.67
CA PHE A 389 0.66 -12.46 5.67
C PHE A 389 2.09 -12.90 5.41
N VAL A 390 2.28 -14.18 5.14
CA VAL A 390 3.56 -14.77 4.74
C VAL A 390 3.42 -15.43 3.38
N TRP A 391 4.12 -14.93 2.38
CA TRP A 391 4.27 -15.56 1.08
C TRP A 391 5.49 -16.48 1.14
N THR A 392 5.28 -17.77 1.07
CA THR A 392 6.35 -18.78 1.14
C THR A 392 6.92 -19.07 -0.25
N ARG A 393 8.15 -19.62 -0.27
CA ARG A 393 8.82 -20.00 -1.50
C ARG A 393 8.43 -21.38 -2.05
N ASP A 394 7.74 -22.19 -1.28
CA ASP A 394 7.22 -23.53 -1.62
C ASP A 394 5.93 -23.83 -0.88
N ALA A 395 5.16 -24.78 -1.41
CA ALA A 395 3.83 -25.11 -0.92
C ALA A 395 3.88 -25.81 0.45
N GLU A 396 4.86 -26.69 0.66
CA GLU A 396 5.03 -27.47 1.88
C GLU A 396 5.32 -26.56 3.08
N THR A 397 6.13 -25.51 2.86
CA THR A 397 6.39 -24.49 3.89
C THR A 397 5.12 -23.70 4.23
N ALA A 398 4.26 -23.41 3.24
CA ALA A 398 2.98 -22.77 3.51
C ALA A 398 2.05 -23.64 4.36
N GLU A 399 2.03 -24.96 4.10
CA GLU A 399 1.23 -25.91 4.85
C GLU A 399 1.71 -26.04 6.31
N GLU A 400 3.02 -26.18 6.53
CA GLU A 400 3.60 -26.22 7.88
C GLU A 400 3.26 -24.95 8.66
N LEU A 401 3.45 -23.78 8.08
CA LEU A 401 3.15 -22.52 8.74
C LEU A 401 1.66 -22.35 9.03
N ARG A 402 0.76 -22.77 8.12
CA ARG A 402 -0.69 -22.76 8.36
C ARG A 402 -1.10 -23.71 9.49
N ALA A 403 -0.49 -24.89 9.56
CA ALA A 403 -0.71 -25.81 10.67
C ALA A 403 -0.31 -25.21 12.03
N GLY A 404 0.73 -24.35 12.06
CA GLY A 404 1.14 -23.54 13.22
C GLY A 404 0.22 -22.32 13.48
N GLY A 405 -0.80 -22.08 12.64
CA GLY A 405 -1.73 -20.95 12.74
C GLY A 405 -1.19 -19.64 12.19
N VAL A 406 -0.18 -19.68 11.30
CA VAL A 406 0.33 -18.51 10.56
C VAL A 406 -0.53 -18.29 9.32
N ASN A 407 -0.86 -17.05 9.00
CA ASN A 407 -1.51 -16.70 7.73
C ASN A 407 -0.47 -16.77 6.60
N ALA A 408 -0.30 -17.94 5.98
CA ALA A 408 0.72 -18.22 5.00
C ALA A 408 0.15 -18.87 3.74
N GLU A 409 0.72 -18.52 2.57
CA GLU A 409 0.32 -19.07 1.28
C GLU A 409 1.54 -19.16 0.34
N PHE A 410 1.52 -20.14 -0.56
CA PHE A 410 2.44 -20.25 -1.68
C PHE A 410 1.75 -19.74 -2.95
N CYS A 411 2.24 -18.61 -3.46
CA CYS A 411 1.74 -17.97 -4.69
C CYS A 411 2.74 -18.08 -5.85
N GLY A 412 3.63 -19.07 -5.82
CA GLY A 412 4.75 -19.22 -6.75
C GLY A 412 6.08 -18.73 -6.16
N ASN A 413 7.20 -19.19 -6.73
CA ASN A 413 8.53 -18.76 -6.29
C ASN A 413 8.83 -17.35 -6.81
N PRO A 414 8.99 -16.33 -5.94
CA PRO A 414 9.19 -14.94 -6.36
C PRO A 414 10.49 -14.72 -7.17
N VAL A 415 11.46 -15.63 -7.09
CA VAL A 415 12.68 -15.59 -7.90
C VAL A 415 12.35 -15.69 -9.40
N MET A 416 11.31 -16.44 -9.77
CA MET A 416 10.90 -16.60 -11.16
C MET A 416 10.26 -15.33 -11.74
N ASP A 417 9.82 -14.41 -10.90
CA ASP A 417 9.32 -13.11 -11.32
C ASP A 417 10.42 -12.13 -11.74
N LEU A 418 11.70 -12.48 -11.52
CA LEU A 418 12.84 -11.72 -12.05
C LEU A 418 12.94 -11.82 -13.57
N ILE A 419 12.23 -12.78 -14.19
CA ILE A 419 12.14 -12.92 -15.63
C ILE A 419 11.13 -11.90 -16.16
N ASP A 420 11.62 -10.86 -16.82
CA ASP A 420 10.75 -9.88 -17.49
C ASP A 420 10.29 -10.41 -18.84
N LYS A 421 9.10 -10.97 -18.88
CA LYS A 421 8.49 -11.53 -20.11
C LYS A 421 8.01 -10.43 -21.09
N GLU A 422 7.99 -9.17 -20.68
CA GLU A 422 7.56 -8.03 -21.51
C GLU A 422 8.76 -7.36 -22.21
N ARG A 423 10.01 -7.73 -21.87
CA ARG A 423 11.20 -7.20 -22.55
C ARG A 423 11.38 -7.84 -23.93
N PRO A 424 11.83 -7.06 -24.93
CA PRO A 424 12.19 -7.61 -26.23
C PRO A 424 13.32 -8.64 -26.06
N GLU A 425 13.22 -9.72 -26.81
CA GLU A 425 14.23 -10.79 -26.81
C GLU A 425 15.58 -10.22 -27.30
N VAL A 426 16.58 -10.28 -26.44
CA VAL A 426 17.94 -9.83 -26.75
C VAL A 426 18.73 -11.04 -27.21
N ASP A 427 19.26 -11.00 -28.44
CA ASP A 427 20.16 -12.05 -28.91
C ASP A 427 21.53 -11.94 -28.24
N VAL A 428 21.63 -12.55 -27.03
CA VAL A 428 22.85 -12.56 -26.23
C VAL A 428 23.93 -13.45 -26.87
N TRP A 429 23.52 -14.51 -27.53
CA TRP A 429 24.42 -15.55 -28.04
C TRP A 429 24.85 -15.32 -29.49
N GLY A 430 24.05 -14.65 -30.31
CA GLY A 430 24.36 -14.33 -31.69
C GLY A 430 24.67 -15.59 -32.54
N GLN A 431 25.61 -15.43 -33.43
CA GLN A 431 26.10 -16.52 -34.28
C GLN A 431 27.28 -17.31 -33.67
N MET A 432 27.38 -17.34 -32.31
CA MET A 432 28.42 -18.10 -31.65
C MET A 432 28.19 -19.61 -31.84
N GLU A 433 29.23 -20.34 -32.31
CA GLU A 433 29.15 -21.78 -32.53
C GLU A 433 29.65 -22.59 -31.32
N GLY A 434 28.96 -23.67 -31.00
CA GLY A 434 29.28 -24.58 -29.88
C GLY A 434 28.24 -24.56 -28.79
N SER A 435 28.44 -25.39 -27.74
CA SER A 435 27.55 -25.43 -26.58
C SER A 435 27.59 -24.11 -25.84
N ARG A 436 26.40 -23.57 -25.51
CA ARG A 436 26.23 -22.27 -24.90
C ARG A 436 26.33 -22.36 -23.40
N VAL A 437 27.47 -21.92 -22.85
CA VAL A 437 27.78 -21.99 -21.42
C VAL A 437 27.73 -20.60 -20.80
N LEU A 438 26.80 -20.42 -19.87
CA LEU A 438 26.67 -19.21 -19.08
C LEU A 438 27.62 -19.24 -17.87
N LEU A 439 28.28 -18.14 -17.57
CA LEU A 439 29.21 -18.00 -16.46
C LEU A 439 28.69 -16.93 -15.48
N LEU A 440 28.46 -17.31 -14.22
CA LEU A 440 28.01 -16.39 -13.17
C LEU A 440 28.98 -16.36 -12.01
N PRO A 441 29.89 -15.36 -11.94
CA PRO A 441 30.93 -15.30 -10.90
C PRO A 441 30.41 -14.97 -9.51
N GLY A 442 29.15 -14.49 -9.38
CA GLY A 442 28.53 -14.12 -8.12
C GLY A 442 28.34 -12.61 -7.97
N SER A 443 27.90 -12.20 -6.78
CA SER A 443 27.57 -10.80 -6.47
C SER A 443 28.25 -10.26 -5.20
N ARG A 444 29.08 -11.07 -4.52
CA ARG A 444 29.75 -10.73 -3.26
C ARG A 444 31.15 -10.17 -3.53
N PRO A 445 31.78 -9.45 -2.57
CA PRO A 445 33.15 -8.94 -2.73
C PRO A 445 34.19 -9.99 -3.13
N ARG A 446 34.05 -11.21 -2.64
CA ARG A 446 34.95 -12.34 -3.00
C ARG A 446 34.85 -12.74 -4.49
N THR A 447 33.86 -12.25 -5.23
CA THR A 447 33.74 -12.49 -6.68
C THR A 447 34.99 -12.07 -7.45
N TYR A 448 35.69 -11.04 -6.98
CA TYR A 448 36.95 -10.60 -7.58
C TYR A 448 38.05 -11.67 -7.49
N ASP A 449 38.01 -12.53 -6.47
CA ASP A 449 38.97 -13.64 -6.28
C ASP A 449 38.45 -14.91 -7.00
N ASP A 450 37.15 -15.17 -6.91
CA ASP A 450 36.50 -16.38 -7.40
C ASP A 450 36.32 -16.40 -8.95
N VAL A 451 36.33 -15.25 -9.62
CA VAL A 451 36.15 -15.15 -11.08
C VAL A 451 37.20 -15.95 -11.87
N LYS A 452 38.41 -16.00 -11.37
CA LYS A 452 39.49 -16.78 -11.96
C LYS A 452 39.14 -18.26 -12.05
N LEU A 453 38.55 -18.84 -11.01
CA LEU A 453 38.12 -20.24 -10.97
C LEU A 453 37.15 -20.55 -12.12
N ILE A 454 36.14 -19.70 -12.33
CA ILE A 454 35.15 -19.88 -13.41
C ILE A 454 35.79 -19.74 -14.80
N LEU A 455 36.68 -18.77 -14.98
CA LEU A 455 37.34 -18.54 -16.25
C LEU A 455 38.33 -19.66 -16.60
N ASP A 456 39.08 -20.14 -15.63
CA ASP A 456 39.98 -21.28 -15.81
C ASP A 456 39.17 -22.57 -16.09
N SER A 457 37.98 -22.73 -15.47
CA SER A 457 37.05 -23.83 -15.81
C SER A 457 36.54 -23.75 -17.25
N ALA A 458 36.23 -22.54 -17.73
CA ALA A 458 35.83 -22.33 -19.12
C ALA A 458 36.93 -22.68 -20.11
N LYS A 459 38.19 -22.35 -19.77
CA LYS A 459 39.39 -22.72 -20.54
C LYS A 459 39.57 -24.24 -20.60
N GLU A 460 39.50 -24.92 -19.45
CA GLU A 460 39.56 -26.39 -19.37
C GLU A 460 38.45 -27.07 -20.19
N LEU A 461 37.22 -26.54 -20.11
CA LEU A 461 36.06 -27.05 -20.86
C LEU A 461 36.25 -26.85 -22.37
N SER A 462 36.82 -25.72 -22.83
CA SER A 462 37.07 -25.43 -24.23
C SER A 462 38.03 -26.40 -24.93
N VAL A 463 38.92 -27.00 -24.14
CA VAL A 463 39.83 -28.05 -24.64
C VAL A 463 39.09 -29.35 -24.92
N ARG A 464 38.02 -29.63 -24.19
CA ARG A 464 37.26 -30.91 -24.24
C ARG A 464 36.08 -30.86 -25.18
N LYS A 465 35.44 -29.70 -25.33
CA LYS A 465 34.20 -29.53 -26.13
C LYS A 465 34.19 -28.13 -26.75
N LYS A 466 33.71 -28.07 -28.00
CA LYS A 466 33.48 -26.75 -28.62
C LYS A 466 32.39 -26.01 -27.90
N CYS A 467 32.75 -24.97 -27.16
CA CYS A 467 31.84 -24.15 -26.38
C CYS A 467 31.96 -22.67 -26.74
N CYS A 468 30.88 -21.96 -26.50
CA CYS A 468 30.86 -20.51 -26.46
C CYS A 468 30.45 -20.05 -25.05
N PHE A 469 31.08 -18.98 -24.56
CA PHE A 469 30.95 -18.53 -23.20
C PHE A 469 30.43 -17.10 -23.13
N VAL A 470 29.43 -16.89 -22.29
CA VAL A 470 28.92 -15.56 -21.91
C VAL A 470 29.03 -15.44 -20.40
N MET A 471 29.66 -14.40 -19.92
CA MET A 471 29.73 -14.08 -18.50
C MET A 471 28.81 -12.88 -18.19
N VAL A 472 27.97 -13.01 -17.16
CA VAL A 472 27.12 -11.92 -16.67
C VAL A 472 27.59 -11.53 -15.25
N PRO A 473 28.35 -10.44 -15.11
CA PRO A 473 28.72 -9.90 -13.82
C PRO A 473 27.50 -9.26 -13.14
N ALA A 474 27.42 -9.38 -11.81
CA ALA A 474 26.36 -8.70 -11.08
C ALA A 474 26.49 -7.16 -11.20
N PRO A 475 25.37 -6.37 -11.14
CA PRO A 475 25.39 -4.93 -11.38
C PRO A 475 26.32 -4.12 -10.46
N MET A 476 26.63 -4.63 -9.28
CA MET A 476 27.55 -3.99 -8.34
C MET A 476 29.03 -4.34 -8.57
N ILE A 477 29.34 -5.27 -9.48
CA ILE A 477 30.71 -5.69 -9.77
C ILE A 477 31.31 -4.79 -10.83
N ASP A 478 32.40 -4.11 -10.46
CA ASP A 478 33.21 -3.33 -11.41
C ASP A 478 34.02 -4.28 -12.29
N VAL A 479 33.67 -4.32 -13.58
CA VAL A 479 34.33 -5.20 -14.56
C VAL A 479 35.78 -4.85 -14.77
N LEU A 480 36.18 -3.58 -14.74
CA LEU A 480 37.59 -3.18 -14.88
C LEU A 480 38.42 -3.70 -13.73
N LYS A 481 37.92 -3.49 -12.50
CA LYS A 481 38.55 -4.01 -11.29
C LYS A 481 38.59 -5.55 -11.25
N LEU A 482 37.57 -6.22 -11.84
CA LEU A 482 37.51 -7.67 -11.91
C LEU A 482 38.62 -8.23 -12.84
N VAL A 483 38.95 -7.51 -13.92
CA VAL A 483 39.99 -7.93 -14.89
C VAL A 483 41.40 -7.53 -14.49
N GLU A 484 41.58 -6.50 -13.67
CA GLU A 484 42.92 -6.04 -13.22
C GLU A 484 43.76 -7.14 -12.58
N ASN A 485 43.12 -8.08 -11.87
CA ASN A 485 43.79 -9.17 -11.15
C ASN A 485 43.81 -10.51 -11.90
N LEU A 486 43.34 -10.56 -13.17
CA LEU A 486 43.26 -11.79 -13.96
C LEU A 486 44.59 -12.10 -14.68
N VAL A 487 45.46 -12.84 -14.04
CA VAL A 487 46.68 -13.32 -14.69
C VAL A 487 46.36 -14.35 -15.77
N GLY A 488 46.88 -14.12 -16.97
CA GLY A 488 46.70 -15.02 -18.11
C GLY A 488 45.44 -14.75 -18.98
N TRP A 489 44.66 -13.75 -18.63
CA TRP A 489 43.51 -13.31 -19.42
C TRP A 489 43.72 -11.88 -19.93
N MET A 490 43.36 -11.61 -21.17
CA MET A 490 43.41 -10.29 -21.78
C MET A 490 41.97 -9.78 -21.99
N PHE A 491 41.70 -8.56 -21.54
CA PHE A 491 40.42 -7.89 -21.78
C PHE A 491 40.47 -7.00 -23.00
N ILE A 492 39.57 -7.26 -23.94
CA ILE A 492 39.35 -6.46 -25.15
C ILE A 492 38.15 -5.57 -24.94
N ALA A 493 38.39 -4.33 -24.53
CA ALA A 493 37.36 -3.42 -24.02
C ALA A 493 36.30 -3.03 -25.08
N ASP A 494 36.70 -2.82 -26.35
CA ASP A 494 35.81 -2.47 -27.46
C ASP A 494 34.85 -3.61 -27.85
N LYS A 495 35.13 -4.84 -27.43
CA LYS A 495 34.33 -6.04 -27.69
C LYS A 495 33.67 -6.63 -26.44
N ASP A 496 33.88 -6.03 -25.26
CA ASP A 496 33.48 -6.61 -23.97
C ASP A 496 33.85 -8.11 -23.89
N MET A 497 35.11 -8.46 -24.17
CA MET A 497 35.56 -9.84 -24.34
C MET A 497 36.85 -10.13 -23.55
N LEU A 498 36.86 -11.24 -22.83
CA LEU A 498 38.05 -11.82 -22.24
C LEU A 498 38.62 -12.92 -23.15
N VAL A 499 39.93 -12.94 -23.31
CA VAL A 499 40.63 -13.92 -24.17
C VAL A 499 41.82 -14.51 -23.43
N SER A 500 41.96 -15.86 -23.48
CA SER A 500 43.13 -16.61 -22.98
C SER A 500 43.29 -17.89 -23.80
N ASP A 501 44.46 -18.12 -24.35
CA ASP A 501 44.85 -19.35 -25.09
C ASP A 501 43.76 -19.87 -26.07
N GLY A 502 43.19 -18.96 -26.86
CA GLY A 502 42.12 -19.28 -27.80
C GLY A 502 40.72 -19.35 -27.25
N THR A 503 40.54 -19.41 -25.93
CA THR A 503 39.24 -19.34 -25.26
C THR A 503 38.76 -17.89 -25.23
N LYS A 504 37.49 -17.68 -25.63
CA LYS A 504 36.85 -16.36 -25.64
C LYS A 504 35.62 -16.38 -24.77
N VAL A 505 35.52 -15.38 -23.86
CA VAL A 505 34.38 -15.19 -22.97
C VAL A 505 33.81 -13.79 -23.20
N ARG A 506 32.59 -13.71 -23.71
CA ARG A 506 31.89 -12.44 -23.89
C ARG A 506 31.35 -11.96 -22.54
N ILE A 507 31.57 -10.69 -22.22
CA ILE A 507 30.93 -10.06 -21.06
C ILE A 507 29.60 -9.44 -21.51
N PHE A 508 28.52 -9.86 -20.89
CA PHE A 508 27.19 -9.31 -21.15
C PHE A 508 26.72 -8.50 -19.93
N ARG A 509 26.40 -7.22 -20.14
CA ARG A 509 26.00 -6.28 -19.08
C ARG A 509 24.49 -6.13 -18.98
N GLY A 510 23.73 -7.15 -19.40
CA GLY A 510 22.28 -7.22 -19.29
C GLY A 510 21.81 -8.09 -18.14
N GLU A 511 20.55 -8.50 -18.20
CA GLU A 511 19.93 -9.35 -17.19
C GLU A 511 20.34 -10.81 -17.32
N VAL A 512 20.51 -11.49 -16.20
CA VAL A 512 20.85 -12.94 -16.15
C VAL A 512 19.80 -13.77 -16.90
N ALA A 513 18.51 -13.41 -16.80
CA ALA A 513 17.43 -14.12 -17.47
C ALA A 513 17.57 -14.12 -18.99
N GLU A 514 18.00 -13.00 -19.60
CA GLU A 514 18.20 -12.87 -21.04
C GLU A 514 19.31 -13.82 -21.53
N ALA A 515 20.43 -13.91 -20.81
CA ALA A 515 21.50 -14.82 -21.11
C ALA A 515 21.13 -16.29 -20.84
N ALA A 516 20.35 -16.56 -19.80
CA ALA A 516 19.94 -17.90 -19.42
C ALA A 516 18.94 -18.53 -20.42
N MET A 517 18.04 -17.75 -21.01
CA MET A 517 17.07 -18.26 -22.00
C MET A 517 17.71 -18.93 -23.22
N GLY A 518 18.96 -18.62 -23.54
CA GLY A 518 19.67 -19.29 -24.62
C GLY A 518 20.80 -20.24 -24.19
N ALA A 519 21.04 -20.36 -22.87
CA ALA A 519 22.12 -21.19 -22.33
C ALA A 519 21.73 -22.68 -22.27
N GLU A 520 22.69 -23.57 -22.55
CA GLU A 520 22.56 -25.01 -22.37
C GLU A 520 23.06 -25.48 -21.00
N LEU A 521 23.96 -24.70 -20.41
CA LEU A 521 24.61 -25.00 -19.15
C LEU A 521 24.99 -23.71 -18.42
N LEU A 522 24.98 -23.75 -17.08
CA LEU A 522 25.50 -22.71 -16.20
C LEU A 522 26.66 -23.24 -15.36
N ILE A 523 27.80 -22.54 -15.36
CA ILE A 523 28.81 -22.63 -14.31
C ILE A 523 28.64 -21.40 -13.42
N GLY A 524 28.14 -21.58 -12.18
CA GLY A 524 27.68 -20.43 -11.41
C GLY A 524 27.97 -20.51 -9.92
N LEU A 525 28.58 -19.45 -9.36
CA LEU A 525 28.81 -19.28 -7.93
C LEU A 525 27.72 -18.46 -7.24
N GLY A 526 26.76 -17.94 -7.98
CA GLY A 526 25.62 -17.18 -7.46
C GLY A 526 24.63 -18.01 -6.65
N GLY A 527 23.80 -17.36 -5.85
CA GLY A 527 22.68 -17.99 -5.13
C GLY A 527 21.37 -17.88 -5.91
N THR A 528 20.75 -16.71 -5.85
CA THR A 528 19.47 -16.40 -6.52
C THR A 528 19.54 -16.55 -8.05
N ALA A 529 20.68 -16.14 -8.65
CA ALA A 529 20.86 -16.25 -10.08
C ALA A 529 20.93 -17.72 -10.57
N ASN A 530 21.59 -18.64 -9.81
CA ASN A 530 21.57 -20.06 -10.12
C ASN A 530 20.16 -20.66 -10.04
N GLN A 531 19.36 -20.24 -9.05
CA GLN A 531 17.97 -20.68 -8.92
C GLN A 531 17.11 -20.21 -10.10
N LEU A 532 17.35 -18.98 -10.58
CA LEU A 532 16.67 -18.44 -11.75
C LEU A 532 16.98 -19.28 -13.00
N CYS A 533 18.27 -19.58 -13.25
CA CYS A 533 18.71 -20.38 -14.40
C CYS A 533 18.14 -21.80 -14.32
N ALA A 534 18.21 -22.47 -13.17
CA ALA A 534 17.61 -23.78 -12.96
C ALA A 534 16.10 -23.77 -13.19
N GLY A 535 15.40 -22.71 -12.77
CA GLY A 535 13.97 -22.54 -13.02
C GLY A 535 13.61 -22.30 -14.48
N LEU A 536 14.57 -21.83 -15.30
CA LEU A 536 14.46 -21.73 -16.77
C LEU A 536 14.83 -23.04 -17.49
N GLY A 537 15.19 -24.10 -16.75
CA GLY A 537 15.57 -25.39 -17.29
C GLY A 537 17.06 -25.52 -17.62
N VAL A 538 17.90 -24.54 -17.23
CA VAL A 538 19.34 -24.58 -17.45
C VAL A 538 20.02 -25.35 -16.31
N PRO A 539 20.70 -26.50 -16.57
CA PRO A 539 21.44 -27.23 -15.55
C PRO A 539 22.60 -26.41 -15.00
N VAL A 540 22.88 -26.57 -13.71
CA VAL A 540 23.84 -25.76 -12.98
C VAL A 540 25.01 -26.61 -12.48
N VAL A 541 26.21 -26.21 -12.76
CA VAL A 541 27.44 -26.71 -12.10
C VAL A 541 27.95 -25.65 -11.15
N SER A 542 28.23 -26.03 -9.90
CA SER A 542 28.68 -25.12 -8.86
C SER A 542 29.68 -25.80 -7.90
N ILE A 543 30.25 -25.01 -6.99
CA ILE A 543 31.24 -25.53 -6.05
C ILE A 543 30.60 -26.05 -4.75
N LEU A 544 31.28 -27.01 -4.13
CA LEU A 544 30.90 -27.57 -2.85
C LEU A 544 31.21 -26.59 -1.72
N GLU A 545 30.21 -25.82 -1.30
CA GLU A 545 30.26 -24.91 -0.17
C GLU A 545 29.06 -25.10 0.75
N LYS A 546 29.19 -24.74 2.03
CA LYS A 546 28.11 -24.86 3.02
C LYS A 546 26.80 -24.21 2.57
N GLY A 547 26.87 -23.03 1.96
CA GLY A 547 25.70 -22.33 1.42
C GLY A 547 25.09 -23.02 0.19
N LYS A 548 25.91 -23.66 -0.63
CA LYS A 548 25.49 -24.41 -1.82
C LYS A 548 24.87 -25.76 -1.51
N LEU A 549 25.27 -26.41 -0.44
CA LEU A 549 24.60 -27.63 0.06
C LEU A 549 23.14 -27.38 0.39
N ILE A 550 22.84 -26.18 0.91
CA ILE A 550 21.46 -25.76 1.16
C ILE A 550 20.72 -25.56 -0.17
N GLN A 551 21.34 -24.87 -1.13
CA GLN A 551 20.75 -24.62 -2.46
C GLN A 551 20.51 -25.93 -3.23
N LYS A 552 21.42 -26.90 -3.15
CA LYS A 552 21.30 -28.22 -3.74
C LYS A 552 20.05 -28.98 -3.27
N LYS A 553 19.64 -28.83 -2.00
CA LYS A 553 18.38 -29.43 -1.52
C LYS A 553 17.15 -28.88 -2.23
N LEU A 554 17.19 -27.62 -2.69
CA LEU A 554 16.10 -27.00 -3.44
C LEU A 554 16.15 -27.35 -4.91
N LEU A 555 17.33 -27.28 -5.52
CA LEU A 555 17.51 -27.49 -6.96
C LEU A 555 17.60 -28.98 -7.34
N LYS A 556 17.82 -29.86 -6.35
CA LYS A 556 17.89 -31.32 -6.51
C LYS A 556 18.85 -31.69 -7.65
N GLU A 557 18.34 -32.36 -8.67
CA GLU A 557 19.14 -32.84 -9.83
C GLU A 557 19.56 -31.71 -10.77
N ALA A 558 18.91 -30.55 -10.73
CA ALA A 558 19.24 -29.42 -11.59
C ALA A 558 20.59 -28.74 -11.23
N GLU A 559 21.17 -29.04 -10.06
CA GLU A 559 22.48 -28.51 -9.66
C GLU A 559 23.45 -29.65 -9.31
N VAL A 560 24.64 -29.63 -9.88
CA VAL A 560 25.76 -30.51 -9.55
C VAL A 560 26.80 -29.72 -8.75
N LEU A 561 27.25 -30.27 -7.62
CA LEU A 561 28.27 -29.64 -6.78
C LEU A 561 29.57 -30.46 -6.88
N VAL A 562 30.67 -29.78 -7.17
CA VAL A 562 32.04 -30.34 -7.23
C VAL A 562 32.98 -29.53 -6.36
N ASN A 563 34.21 -29.99 -6.16
CA ASN A 563 35.22 -29.20 -5.46
C ASN A 563 35.55 -27.91 -6.24
N ALA A 564 36.08 -26.90 -5.54
CA ALA A 564 36.51 -25.64 -6.15
C ALA A 564 37.80 -25.81 -6.95
N ASP A 565 37.69 -26.59 -8.04
CA ASP A 565 38.79 -26.93 -8.95
C ASP A 565 38.33 -26.75 -10.41
N PRO A 566 39.13 -26.06 -11.26
CA PRO A 566 38.76 -25.81 -12.65
C PRO A 566 38.44 -27.06 -13.45
N SER A 567 39.25 -28.12 -13.27
CA SER A 567 39.12 -29.38 -13.99
C SER A 567 37.87 -30.16 -13.55
N GLU A 568 37.53 -30.15 -12.25
CA GLU A 568 36.30 -30.78 -11.75
C GLU A 568 35.03 -30.07 -12.25
N LEU A 569 35.04 -28.73 -12.25
CA LEU A 569 33.96 -27.95 -12.83
C LEU A 569 33.80 -28.23 -14.34
N ALA A 570 34.91 -28.27 -15.09
CA ALA A 570 34.89 -28.60 -16.50
C ALA A 570 34.42 -30.04 -16.77
N ASN A 571 34.82 -31.03 -15.95
CA ASN A 571 34.36 -32.42 -16.07
C ASN A 571 32.87 -32.57 -15.83
N ALA A 572 32.33 -31.88 -14.82
CA ALA A 572 30.90 -31.91 -14.54
C ALA A 572 30.05 -31.16 -15.57
N ALA A 573 30.68 -30.35 -16.41
CA ALA A 573 30.05 -29.53 -17.46
C ALA A 573 30.02 -30.20 -18.86
N VAL A 574 30.69 -31.32 -19.02
CA VAL A 574 30.70 -32.13 -20.29
C VAL A 574 29.43 -32.93 -20.41
#